data_a2940c21d61c274e573c2ca603691188
#
_entry.id   a2940c21d61c274e573c2ca603691188
#
_cell.length_a   1.000
_cell.length_b   1.000
_cell.length_c   1.000
_cell.angle_alpha   90.00
_cell.angle_beta   90.00
_cell.angle_gamma   90.00
#
_symmetry.space_group_name_H-M   'P 1'
#
loop_
_entity.id
_entity.type
_entity.pdbx_description
1 polymer ?
#
loop_
_entity_poly.entity_id
_entity_poly.type
_entity_poly.pdbx_seq_one_letter_code
_entity_poly.pdbx_strand_id
1 'polypeptide(L)'
;MAIKKGILFSLLILAFSLCANLTYGIAEQNRLKIEVIYFHATIRCESCLLIERQTRETIEQVYSTNLKDGTLSFSSLDFQDEQNSELAERYEIDSQTLIVQISNGSKVIKWKKLEKIWEYMNNYEKFRKYIVEEINEYLKEVKNGESKN
;
A
#
# COMPACT_ATOMS: atom_id res chain seq x y z
N MET A 1 -48.45 2.74 -28.85
CA MET A 1 -47.45 3.82 -28.76
C MET A 1 -46.73 3.93 -27.39
N ALA A 2 -47.11 3.11 -26.40
CA ALA A 2 -46.50 3.12 -25.04
C ALA A 2 -45.21 2.33 -24.87
N ILE A 3 -44.97 1.30 -25.66
CA ILE A 3 -43.82 0.39 -25.55
C ILE A 3 -42.46 1.07 -25.92
N LYS A 4 -42.48 2.01 -26.87
CA LYS A 4 -41.24 2.74 -27.27
C LYS A 4 -40.69 3.68 -26.18
N LYS A 5 -41.54 4.24 -25.31
CA LYS A 5 -41.13 5.13 -24.22
C LYS A 5 -40.44 4.39 -23.06
N GLY A 6 -40.86 3.14 -22.77
CA GLY A 6 -40.27 2.32 -21.73
C GLY A 6 -38.88 1.83 -22.06
N ILE A 7 -38.65 1.46 -23.32
CA ILE A 7 -37.32 0.98 -23.78
C ILE A 7 -36.31 2.14 -23.77
N LEU A 8 -36.72 3.35 -24.19
CA LEU A 8 -35.84 4.52 -24.19
C LEU A 8 -35.40 4.93 -22.77
N PHE A 9 -36.36 4.84 -21.80
CA PHE A 9 -36.08 5.16 -20.40
C PHE A 9 -35.15 4.12 -19.75
N SER A 10 -35.32 2.84 -20.07
CA SER A 10 -34.47 1.76 -19.58
C SER A 10 -33.04 1.87 -20.12
N LEU A 11 -32.85 2.24 -21.38
CA LEU A 11 -31.55 2.47 -22.00
C LEU A 11 -30.83 3.69 -21.38
N LEU A 12 -31.56 4.74 -21.00
CA LEU A 12 -30.97 5.91 -20.36
C LEU A 12 -30.44 5.60 -18.94
N ILE A 13 -31.16 4.77 -18.17
CA ILE A 13 -30.72 4.33 -16.83
C ILE A 13 -29.48 3.45 -16.93
N LEU A 14 -29.42 2.56 -17.92
CA LEU A 14 -28.28 1.69 -18.13
C LEU A 14 -27.01 2.49 -18.50
N ALA A 15 -27.14 3.49 -19.38
CA ALA A 15 -26.05 4.37 -19.77
C ALA A 15 -25.52 5.21 -18.60
N PHE A 16 -26.41 5.71 -17.74
CA PHE A 16 -26.03 6.50 -16.55
C PHE A 16 -25.29 5.65 -15.51
N SER A 17 -25.71 4.39 -15.31
CA SER A 17 -25.04 3.45 -14.41
C SER A 17 -23.63 3.08 -14.91
N LEU A 18 -23.44 2.99 -16.21
CA LEU A 18 -22.12 2.66 -16.82
C LEU A 18 -21.13 3.83 -16.66
N CYS A 19 -21.58 5.08 -16.85
CA CYS A 19 -20.76 6.26 -16.66
C CYS A 19 -20.31 6.45 -15.19
N ALA A 20 -21.19 6.16 -14.22
CA ALA A 20 -20.86 6.29 -12.81
C ALA A 20 -19.74 5.32 -12.37
N ASN A 21 -19.71 4.11 -12.92
CA ASN A 21 -18.67 3.14 -12.61
C ASN A 21 -17.31 3.50 -13.24
N LEU A 22 -17.28 4.14 -14.41
CA LEU A 22 -16.03 4.60 -15.05
C LEU A 22 -15.38 5.75 -14.26
N THR A 23 -16.17 6.71 -13.76
CA THR A 23 -15.63 7.85 -13.00
C THR A 23 -15.10 7.42 -11.64
N TYR A 24 -15.71 6.43 -10.99
CA TYR A 24 -15.23 5.90 -9.72
C TYR A 24 -13.87 5.21 -9.83
N GLY A 25 -13.66 4.42 -10.88
CA GLY A 25 -12.36 3.75 -11.14
C GLY A 25 -11.21 4.72 -11.41
N ILE A 26 -11.46 5.83 -12.09
CA ILE A 26 -10.43 6.84 -12.42
C ILE A 26 -10.02 7.66 -11.18
N ALA A 27 -10.96 7.94 -10.27
CA ALA A 27 -10.67 8.69 -9.05
C ALA A 27 -9.78 7.91 -8.07
N GLU A 28 -9.94 6.59 -8.01
CA GLU A 28 -9.10 5.74 -7.16
C GLU A 28 -7.67 5.57 -7.71
N GLN A 29 -7.51 5.62 -9.03
CA GLN A 29 -6.23 5.43 -9.71
C GLN A 29 -5.27 6.62 -9.53
N ASN A 30 -5.75 7.80 -9.13
CA ASN A 30 -4.95 9.02 -8.96
C ASN A 30 -4.69 9.41 -7.49
N ARG A 31 -5.03 8.55 -6.54
CA ARG A 31 -4.81 8.83 -5.13
C ARG A 31 -3.42 8.38 -4.69
N LEU A 32 -2.72 9.26 -3.97
CA LEU A 32 -1.45 8.91 -3.33
C LEU A 32 -1.69 7.87 -2.23
N LYS A 33 -0.92 6.79 -2.24
CA LYS A 33 -0.97 5.70 -1.25
C LYS A 33 0.40 5.47 -0.65
N ILE A 34 0.42 5.07 0.61
CA ILE A 34 1.62 4.57 1.28
C ILE A 34 1.55 3.05 1.29
N GLU A 35 2.60 2.43 0.83
CA GLU A 35 2.72 0.98 0.85
C GLU A 35 3.94 0.60 1.67
N VAL A 36 3.73 -0.23 2.67
CA VAL A 36 4.80 -0.83 3.47
C VAL A 36 4.92 -2.29 3.04
N ILE A 37 6.08 -2.67 2.51
CA ILE A 37 6.30 -3.99 1.94
C ILE A 37 7.46 -4.66 2.66
N TYR A 38 7.19 -5.82 3.26
CA TYR A 38 8.21 -6.66 3.82
C TYR A 38 8.58 -7.76 2.82
N PHE A 39 9.80 -7.72 2.32
CA PHE A 39 10.35 -8.77 1.47
C PHE A 39 11.03 -9.83 2.33
N HIS A 40 10.67 -11.10 2.11
CA HIS A 40 11.25 -12.24 2.80
C HIS A 40 11.67 -13.33 1.82
N ALA A 41 12.55 -14.23 2.26
CA ALA A 41 12.88 -15.43 1.51
C ALA A 41 11.84 -16.53 1.73
N THR A 42 11.76 -17.51 0.84
CA THR A 42 10.89 -18.68 0.95
C THR A 42 11.12 -19.41 2.28
N ILE A 43 12.38 -19.60 2.66
CA ILE A 43 12.73 -20.16 3.96
C ILE A 43 12.76 -19.04 4.99
N ARG A 44 11.87 -19.14 5.99
CA ARG A 44 11.67 -18.14 7.03
C ARG A 44 12.44 -18.46 8.31
N CYS A 45 13.31 -17.59 8.75
CA CYS A 45 13.96 -17.69 10.06
C CYS A 45 13.10 -17.06 11.18
N GLU A 46 13.40 -17.37 12.44
CA GLU A 46 12.66 -16.82 13.59
C GLU A 46 12.72 -15.28 13.61
N SER A 47 13.88 -14.69 13.33
CA SER A 47 14.03 -13.23 13.24
C SER A 47 13.22 -12.64 12.09
N CYS A 48 13.12 -13.33 10.96
CA CYS A 48 12.30 -12.91 9.81
C CYS A 48 10.81 -12.85 10.18
N LEU A 49 10.33 -13.89 10.87
CA LEU A 49 8.95 -13.94 11.36
C LEU A 49 8.68 -12.90 12.45
N LEU A 50 9.67 -12.64 13.31
CA LEU A 50 9.57 -11.62 14.35
C LEU A 50 9.42 -10.22 13.76
N ILE A 51 10.26 -9.85 12.79
CA ILE A 51 10.21 -8.55 12.10
C ILE A 51 8.87 -8.37 11.41
N GLU A 52 8.39 -9.36 10.66
CA GLU A 52 7.08 -9.29 10.01
C GLU A 52 5.95 -9.06 11.00
N ARG A 53 5.92 -9.87 12.07
CA ARG A 53 4.89 -9.76 13.11
C ARG A 53 4.90 -8.40 13.76
N GLN A 54 6.06 -7.91 14.21
CA GLN A 54 6.19 -6.60 14.85
C GLN A 54 5.80 -5.45 13.92
N THR A 55 6.13 -5.54 12.63
CA THR A 55 5.72 -4.57 11.61
C THR A 55 4.21 -4.56 11.46
N ARG A 56 3.60 -5.72 11.28
CA ARG A 56 2.15 -5.89 11.15
C ARG A 56 1.42 -5.34 12.37
N GLU A 57 1.80 -5.76 13.57
CA GLU A 57 1.20 -5.30 14.83
C GLU A 57 1.31 -3.78 14.98
N THR A 58 2.47 -3.20 14.66
CA THR A 58 2.66 -1.74 14.71
C THR A 58 1.71 -1.03 13.76
N ILE A 59 1.60 -1.49 12.51
CA ILE A 59 0.77 -0.88 11.49
C ILE A 59 -0.72 -1.00 11.85
N GLU A 60 -1.18 -2.17 12.26
CA GLU A 60 -2.57 -2.42 12.64
C GLU A 60 -3.00 -1.58 13.86
N GLN A 61 -2.12 -1.45 14.86
CA GLN A 61 -2.43 -0.67 16.07
C GLN A 61 -2.42 0.85 15.82
N VAL A 62 -1.47 1.36 15.04
CA VAL A 62 -1.26 2.81 14.90
C VAL A 62 -2.03 3.38 13.71
N TYR A 63 -2.16 2.62 12.62
CA TYR A 63 -2.67 3.10 11.34
C TYR A 63 -3.97 2.41 10.90
N SER A 64 -4.78 1.93 11.86
CA SER A 64 -6.03 1.23 11.56
C SER A 64 -7.00 2.04 10.68
N THR A 65 -7.03 3.36 10.83
CA THR A 65 -7.84 4.25 9.98
C THR A 65 -7.28 4.32 8.57
N ASN A 66 -5.96 4.47 8.42
CA ASN A 66 -5.32 4.55 7.11
C ASN A 66 -5.38 3.22 6.33
N LEU A 67 -5.37 2.08 7.05
CA LEU A 67 -5.63 0.77 6.45
C LEU A 67 -7.06 0.65 5.92
N LYS A 68 -8.04 1.14 6.68
CA LYS A 68 -9.47 1.09 6.31
C LYS A 68 -9.82 1.98 5.13
N ASP A 69 -9.25 3.17 5.07
CA ASP A 69 -9.51 4.12 3.99
C ASP A 69 -8.60 3.92 2.77
N GLY A 70 -7.65 2.97 2.85
CA GLY A 70 -6.74 2.60 1.77
C GLY A 70 -5.60 3.59 1.52
N THR A 71 -5.39 4.59 2.40
CA THR A 71 -4.21 5.47 2.29
C THR A 71 -2.91 4.79 2.67
N LEU A 72 -2.99 3.70 3.44
CA LEU A 72 -1.85 2.87 3.79
C LEU A 72 -2.19 1.39 3.57
N SER A 73 -1.22 0.63 3.07
CA SER A 73 -1.30 -0.82 3.00
C SER A 73 -0.03 -1.47 3.53
N PHE A 74 -0.16 -2.72 3.99
CA PHE A 74 0.96 -3.58 4.36
C PHE A 74 0.88 -4.90 3.61
N SER A 75 1.99 -5.31 3.01
CA SER A 75 2.14 -6.62 2.36
C SER A 75 3.44 -7.30 2.78
N SER A 76 3.43 -8.63 2.73
CA SER A 76 4.61 -9.47 2.95
C SER A 76 4.78 -10.34 1.71
N LEU A 77 5.92 -10.23 1.04
CA LEU A 77 6.18 -10.83 -0.27
C LEU A 77 7.45 -11.69 -0.22
N ASP A 78 7.35 -12.88 -0.79
CA ASP A 78 8.52 -13.73 -1.03
C ASP A 78 9.30 -13.17 -2.22
N PHE A 79 10.51 -12.65 -1.99
CA PHE A 79 11.32 -12.07 -3.06
C PHE A 79 11.96 -13.14 -3.99
N GLN A 80 11.89 -14.42 -3.61
CA GLN A 80 12.35 -15.54 -4.42
C GLN A 80 11.24 -16.12 -5.31
N ASP A 81 9.98 -15.72 -5.09
CA ASP A 81 8.86 -16.06 -5.95
C ASP A 81 8.96 -15.29 -7.28
N GLU A 82 8.86 -16.00 -8.41
CA GLU A 82 8.92 -15.42 -9.76
C GLU A 82 7.89 -14.30 -9.96
N GLN A 83 6.73 -14.41 -9.33
CA GLN A 83 5.68 -13.38 -9.39
C GLN A 83 6.10 -12.04 -8.79
N ASN A 84 7.06 -12.05 -7.87
CA ASN A 84 7.58 -10.86 -7.19
C ASN A 84 8.94 -10.39 -7.73
N SER A 85 9.49 -11.07 -8.74
CA SER A 85 10.83 -10.82 -9.27
C SER A 85 11.02 -9.38 -9.76
N GLU A 86 10.04 -8.82 -10.49
CA GLU A 86 10.09 -7.43 -10.97
C GLU A 86 10.16 -6.42 -9.83
N LEU A 87 9.41 -6.67 -8.73
CA LEU A 87 9.45 -5.81 -7.54
C LEU A 87 10.77 -5.96 -6.78
N ALA A 88 11.25 -7.20 -6.63
CA ALA A 88 12.52 -7.47 -5.97
C ALA A 88 13.69 -6.81 -6.72
N GLU A 89 13.70 -6.89 -8.04
CA GLU A 89 14.71 -6.23 -8.88
C GLU A 89 14.61 -4.69 -8.77
N ARG A 90 13.40 -4.12 -8.86
CA ARG A 90 13.15 -2.68 -8.75
C ARG A 90 13.74 -2.06 -7.48
N TYR A 91 13.63 -2.78 -6.35
CA TYR A 91 14.13 -2.31 -5.05
C TYR A 91 15.49 -2.91 -4.69
N GLU A 92 16.15 -3.61 -5.60
CA GLU A 92 17.44 -4.25 -5.35
C GLU A 92 17.39 -5.11 -4.08
N ILE A 93 16.41 -6.04 -4.01
CA ILE A 93 16.20 -6.91 -2.86
C ILE A 93 17.01 -8.18 -3.03
N ASP A 94 18.01 -8.37 -2.19
CA ASP A 94 18.85 -9.57 -2.10
C ASP A 94 18.72 -10.31 -0.76
N SER A 95 18.05 -9.68 0.19
CA SER A 95 17.86 -10.17 1.55
C SER A 95 16.55 -9.64 2.14
N GLN A 96 16.17 -10.14 3.32
CA GLN A 96 14.94 -9.71 3.98
C GLN A 96 14.97 -8.22 4.30
N THR A 97 14.07 -7.49 3.68
CA THR A 97 14.07 -6.02 3.68
C THR A 97 12.66 -5.48 3.88
N LEU A 98 12.52 -4.45 4.70
CA LEU A 98 11.29 -3.67 4.82
C LEU A 98 11.46 -2.37 4.04
N ILE A 99 10.50 -2.07 3.18
CA ILE A 99 10.43 -0.78 2.48
C ILE A 99 9.17 -0.02 2.84
N VAL A 100 9.24 1.29 2.72
CA VAL A 100 8.10 2.20 2.70
C VAL A 100 8.15 3.00 1.41
N GLN A 101 6.99 3.15 0.75
CA GLN A 101 6.90 3.92 -0.49
C GLN A 101 5.64 4.77 -0.56
N ILE A 102 5.67 5.80 -1.42
CA ILE A 102 4.50 6.52 -1.92
C ILE A 102 4.29 6.11 -3.36
N SER A 103 3.08 5.68 -3.69
CA SER A 103 2.65 5.38 -5.05
C SER A 103 1.43 6.18 -5.46
N ASN A 104 1.27 6.35 -6.78
CA ASN A 104 0.06 6.87 -7.42
C ASN A 104 -0.36 5.86 -8.49
N GLY A 105 -1.33 5.03 -8.18
CA GLY A 105 -1.66 3.86 -8.99
C GLY A 105 -0.44 2.93 -9.09
N SER A 106 0.01 2.61 -10.30
CA SER A 106 1.19 1.76 -10.53
C SER A 106 2.53 2.51 -10.46
N LYS A 107 2.52 3.84 -10.37
CA LYS A 107 3.73 4.66 -10.38
C LYS A 107 4.27 4.86 -8.96
N VAL A 108 5.48 4.36 -8.70
CA VAL A 108 6.23 4.66 -7.47
C VAL A 108 6.82 6.06 -7.58
N ILE A 109 6.53 6.91 -6.59
CA ILE A 109 6.99 8.30 -6.52
C ILE A 109 8.26 8.41 -5.68
N LYS A 110 8.27 7.72 -4.55
CA LYS A 110 9.37 7.73 -3.59
C LYS A 110 9.36 6.43 -2.80
N TRP A 111 10.52 5.94 -2.44
CA TRP A 111 10.67 4.77 -1.58
C TRP A 111 11.95 4.82 -0.75
N LYS A 112 12.02 4.01 0.31
CA LYS A 112 13.17 3.87 1.21
C LYS A 112 13.21 2.48 1.82
N LYS A 113 14.41 1.89 1.92
CA LYS A 113 14.67 0.71 2.76
C LYS A 113 14.75 1.12 4.24
N LEU A 114 14.07 0.38 5.11
CA LEU A 114 14.10 0.60 6.56
C LEU A 114 15.15 -0.32 7.20
N GLU A 115 16.41 0.05 7.09
CA GLU A 115 17.55 -0.82 7.43
C GLU A 115 17.65 -1.14 8.94
N LYS A 116 17.20 -0.22 9.81
CA LYS A 116 17.31 -0.40 11.27
C LYS A 116 16.37 -1.43 11.88
N ILE A 117 15.53 -2.08 11.07
CA ILE A 117 14.65 -3.17 11.54
C ILE A 117 15.47 -4.28 12.20
N TRP A 118 16.65 -4.59 11.66
CA TRP A 118 17.54 -5.61 12.19
C TRP A 118 18.22 -5.21 13.50
N GLU A 119 18.54 -3.93 13.65
CA GLU A 119 19.12 -3.40 14.87
C GLU A 119 18.10 -3.38 16.03
N TYR A 120 16.83 -3.08 15.72
CA TYR A 120 15.81 -2.85 16.74
C TYR A 120 14.90 -4.05 17.00
N MET A 121 14.98 -5.12 16.21
CA MET A 121 14.05 -6.26 16.28
C MET A 121 13.93 -6.89 17.68
N ASN A 122 15.00 -6.85 18.49
CA ASN A 122 15.01 -7.38 19.86
C ASN A 122 14.51 -6.38 20.92
N ASN A 123 14.08 -5.17 20.50
CA ASN A 123 13.50 -4.16 21.36
C ASN A 123 12.25 -3.57 20.69
N TYR A 124 11.09 -4.13 21.04
CA TYR A 124 9.82 -3.78 20.38
C TYR A 124 9.51 -2.28 20.44
N GLU A 125 9.78 -1.59 21.55
CA GLU A 125 9.51 -0.16 21.68
C GLU A 125 10.37 0.68 20.71
N LYS A 126 11.65 0.35 20.58
CA LYS A 126 12.53 1.01 19.61
C LYS A 126 12.12 0.69 18.16
N PHE A 127 11.80 -0.58 17.90
CA PHE A 127 11.33 -1.04 16.61
C PHE A 127 10.05 -0.30 16.19
N ARG A 128 9.04 -0.31 17.06
CA ARG A 128 7.77 0.36 16.86
C ARG A 128 7.94 1.86 16.63
N LYS A 129 8.73 2.53 17.48
CA LYS A 129 9.04 3.95 17.34
C LYS A 129 9.64 4.26 15.97
N TYR A 130 10.64 3.50 15.56
CA TYR A 130 11.29 3.66 14.27
C TYR A 130 10.31 3.52 13.09
N ILE A 131 9.50 2.46 13.06
CA ILE A 131 8.49 2.24 12.01
C ILE A 131 7.49 3.40 11.96
N VAL A 132 7.03 3.84 13.13
CA VAL A 132 6.05 4.95 13.22
C VAL A 132 6.65 6.28 12.74
N GLU A 133 7.88 6.58 13.09
CA GLU A 133 8.57 7.80 12.63
C GLU A 133 8.70 7.81 11.10
N GLU A 134 9.17 6.72 10.52
CA GLU A 134 9.36 6.59 9.07
C GLU A 134 8.01 6.68 8.31
N ILE A 135 6.98 5.98 8.73
CA ILE A 135 5.66 6.06 8.09
C ILE A 135 5.05 7.47 8.23
N ASN A 136 5.21 8.12 9.39
CA ASN A 136 4.69 9.47 9.60
C ASN A 136 5.34 10.52 8.70
N GLU A 137 6.61 10.37 8.34
CA GLU A 137 7.25 11.25 7.35
C GLU A 137 6.55 11.13 5.99
N TYR A 138 6.27 9.90 5.55
CA TYR A 138 5.57 9.63 4.29
C TYR A 138 4.11 10.12 4.32
N LEU A 139 3.40 9.97 5.45
CA LEU A 139 2.04 10.49 5.62
C LEU A 139 1.97 12.02 5.52
N LYS A 140 2.97 12.74 6.03
CA LYS A 140 3.05 14.20 5.90
C LYS A 140 3.22 14.61 4.43
N GLU A 141 4.03 13.88 3.67
CA GLU A 141 4.24 14.16 2.25
C GLU A 141 2.96 13.93 1.43
N VAL A 142 2.24 12.83 1.68
CA VAL A 142 0.96 12.53 1.03
C VAL A 142 -0.05 13.65 1.29
N LYS A 143 -0.25 14.05 2.55
CA LYS A 143 -1.15 15.15 2.92
C LYS A 143 -0.77 16.48 2.26
N ASN A 144 0.52 16.79 2.19
CA ASN A 144 1.00 18.01 1.55
C ASN A 144 0.85 17.97 0.01
N GLY A 145 0.94 16.79 -0.59
CA GLY A 145 0.73 16.58 -2.02
C GLY A 145 -0.73 16.72 -2.43
N GLU A 146 -1.66 16.21 -1.62
CA GLU A 146 -3.10 16.34 -1.84
C GLU A 146 -3.60 17.79 -1.68
N SER A 147 -2.96 18.58 -0.83
CA SER A 147 -3.33 20.00 -0.60
C SER A 147 -2.89 20.95 -1.73
N LYS A 148 -2.10 20.50 -2.71
CA LYS A 148 -1.57 21.33 -3.81
C LYS A 148 -2.26 21.07 -5.16
N ASN A 149 -3.17 20.12 -5.20
CA ASN A 149 -4.01 19.78 -6.37
C ASN A 149 -5.45 20.23 -6.14
#